data_ebf8a24759d53df4bc32173caca5342b
#
_entry.id   ebf8a24759d53df4bc32173caca5342b
#
_cell.length_a   1.000
_cell.length_b   1.000
_cell.length_c   1.000
_cell.angle_alpha   90.00
_cell.angle_beta   90.00
_cell.angle_gamma   90.00
#
_symmetry.space_group_name_H-M   'P 1'
#
loop_
_entity.id
_entity.type
_entity.pdbx_description
1 polymer ?
#
loop_
_entity_poly.entity_id
_entity_poly.type
_entity_poly.pdbx_seq_one_letter_code
_entity_poly.pdbx_strand_id
1 'polypeptide(L)'
;LSSGRWVSSLLNDDSFIWIPTVGDGLYGYDLTNGKLHHWQYISERMGEQLSHNDVFRLLPIGNSRYLAVTWNGYTLLSLTPERAIKLRDFQSFIHNGKQYFETRMISGYYDEEGLLWIGTEGGGVLFSDLRQLFYHQYAQTRSNEICGIQMDEDGYVWLATFHKGVLRSTQPFDVSHSLSFESFDTGIPGLKTVLCSSPDKNGGFWFGTQDGRVLRYGKDRKWDDMRIGTLGQPSPVVWSLLMVSDEQCWAGTSDGLYWVDFQRGTSTHTGWSNPQIPDHIH
;
A
#
# COMPACT_ATOMS: atom_id res chain seq x y z
N LEU A 1 -2.37 -15.44 12.50
CA LEU A 1 -1.87 -14.13 12.94
C LEU A 1 -2.29 -13.94 14.40
N SER A 2 -1.35 -13.66 15.29
CA SER A 2 -1.65 -13.41 16.70
C SER A 2 -2.28 -12.02 16.87
N SER A 3 -3.09 -11.84 17.92
CA SER A 3 -3.73 -10.56 18.27
C SER A 3 -2.69 -9.44 18.38
N GLY A 4 -2.94 -8.29 17.75
CA GLY A 4 -2.09 -7.09 17.80
C GLY A 4 -1.18 -6.86 16.59
N ARG A 5 -1.34 -7.62 15.50
CA ARG A 5 -0.58 -7.46 14.25
C ARG A 5 -1.49 -6.95 13.13
N TRP A 6 -0.97 -6.03 12.33
CA TRP A 6 -1.77 -5.34 11.32
C TRP A 6 -1.40 -5.80 9.92
N VAL A 7 -2.40 -6.11 9.11
CA VAL A 7 -2.22 -6.30 7.67
C VAL A 7 -2.05 -4.92 7.05
N SER A 8 -0.89 -4.65 6.51
CA SER A 8 -0.52 -3.33 5.97
C SER A 8 -0.89 -3.15 4.51
N SER A 9 -0.86 -4.23 3.73
CA SER A 9 -1.28 -4.26 2.33
C SER A 9 -1.64 -5.67 1.89
N LEU A 10 -2.20 -5.77 0.68
CA LEU A 10 -2.45 -7.04 0.00
C LEU A 10 -1.97 -6.94 -1.44
N LEU A 11 -1.41 -8.01 -1.97
CA LEU A 11 -1.02 -8.14 -3.36
C LEU A 11 -1.42 -9.52 -3.87
N ASN A 12 -2.16 -9.57 -4.98
CA ASN A 12 -2.47 -10.80 -5.70
C ASN A 12 -1.55 -10.91 -6.92
N ASP A 13 -0.89 -12.07 -7.10
CA ASP A 13 -0.01 -12.35 -8.23
C ASP A 13 -0.38 -13.69 -8.91
N ASP A 14 -1.66 -13.95 -9.11
CA ASP A 14 -2.25 -15.14 -9.73
C ASP A 14 -2.08 -16.45 -8.95
N SER A 15 -0.95 -16.67 -8.30
CA SER A 15 -0.65 -17.90 -7.54
C SER A 15 -0.69 -17.69 -6.03
N PHE A 16 -0.46 -16.46 -5.58
CA PHE A 16 -0.37 -16.09 -4.18
C PHE A 16 -1.15 -14.83 -3.85
N ILE A 17 -1.75 -14.82 -2.67
CA ILE A 17 -2.09 -13.56 -1.99
C ILE A 17 -0.96 -13.26 -1.02
N TRP A 18 -0.18 -12.25 -1.33
CA TRP A 18 0.87 -11.74 -0.45
C TRP A 18 0.28 -10.79 0.58
N ILE A 19 0.65 -11.00 1.85
CA ILE A 19 0.07 -10.31 3.01
C ILE A 19 1.20 -9.70 3.83
N PRO A 20 1.70 -8.51 3.48
CA PRO A 20 2.61 -7.74 4.31
C PRO A 20 1.96 -7.35 5.64
N THR A 21 2.74 -7.38 6.72
CA THR A 21 2.26 -7.05 8.07
C THR A 21 3.19 -6.10 8.78
N VAL A 22 2.65 -5.36 9.75
CA VAL A 22 3.43 -4.60 10.71
C VAL A 22 3.71 -5.48 11.93
N GLY A 23 4.98 -5.68 12.23
CA GLY A 23 5.47 -6.44 13.38
C GLY A 23 5.67 -7.93 13.16
N ASP A 24 5.27 -8.49 11.99
CA ASP A 24 5.32 -9.95 11.78
C ASP A 24 5.83 -10.37 10.39
N GLY A 25 6.37 -9.45 9.61
CA GLY A 25 6.97 -9.73 8.31
C GLY A 25 5.97 -9.93 7.19
N LEU A 26 6.19 -10.93 6.35
CA LEU A 26 5.44 -11.21 5.13
C LEU A 26 4.80 -12.59 5.19
N TYR A 27 3.52 -12.67 4.86
CA TYR A 27 2.83 -13.92 4.61
C TYR A 27 2.50 -14.07 3.13
N GLY A 28 2.47 -15.32 2.67
CA GLY A 28 1.99 -15.69 1.34
C GLY A 28 0.96 -16.81 1.46
N TYR A 29 -0.27 -16.56 1.03
CA TYR A 29 -1.30 -17.60 0.93
C TYR A 29 -1.28 -18.18 -0.48
N ASP A 30 -0.95 -19.45 -0.59
CA ASP A 30 -0.89 -20.17 -1.86
C ASP A 30 -2.31 -20.56 -2.29
N LEU A 31 -2.77 -19.99 -3.39
CA LEU A 31 -4.11 -20.20 -3.96
C LEU A 31 -4.28 -21.61 -4.55
N THR A 32 -3.19 -22.32 -4.86
CA THR A 32 -3.25 -23.66 -5.47
C THR A 32 -3.48 -24.77 -4.46
N ASN A 33 -2.99 -24.61 -3.24
CA ASN A 33 -3.04 -25.68 -2.22
C ASN A 33 -3.56 -25.21 -0.87
N GLY A 34 -3.90 -23.92 -0.72
CA GLY A 34 -4.46 -23.34 0.50
C GLY A 34 -3.45 -23.22 1.66
N LYS A 35 -2.15 -23.33 1.40
CA LYS A 35 -1.13 -23.21 2.44
C LYS A 35 -0.75 -21.76 2.70
N LEU A 36 -0.53 -21.44 3.97
CA LEU A 36 0.01 -20.17 4.42
C LEU A 36 1.51 -20.30 4.70
N HIS A 37 2.30 -19.51 4.02
CA HIS A 37 3.74 -19.37 4.22
C HIS A 37 4.03 -18.09 5.01
N HIS A 38 5.16 -18.06 5.74
CA HIS A 38 5.52 -16.93 6.60
C HIS A 38 7.03 -16.68 6.57
N TRP A 39 7.43 -15.44 6.31
CA TRP A 39 8.82 -14.98 6.27
C TRP A 39 9.01 -13.79 7.21
N GLN A 40 10.04 -13.86 8.03
CA GLN A 40 10.37 -12.83 9.03
C GLN A 40 11.82 -12.40 8.92
N TYR A 41 12.12 -11.19 9.41
CA TYR A 41 13.47 -10.81 9.77
C TYR A 41 13.85 -11.51 11.08
N ILE A 42 14.94 -12.27 11.06
CA ILE A 42 15.53 -12.93 12.23
C ILE A 42 16.92 -12.37 12.38
N SER A 43 17.18 -11.65 13.49
CA SER A 43 18.44 -10.94 13.74
C SER A 43 19.68 -11.83 13.77
N GLU A 44 19.54 -13.11 14.13
CA GLU A 44 20.63 -14.09 14.22
C GLU A 44 21.05 -14.67 12.86
N ARG A 45 20.21 -14.49 11.84
CA ARG A 45 20.51 -14.92 10.46
C ARG A 45 20.62 -13.68 9.57
N MET A 46 21.70 -12.93 9.76
CA MET A 46 21.95 -11.72 8.95
C MET A 46 21.86 -12.06 7.46
N GLY A 47 20.81 -11.59 6.79
CA GLY A 47 20.77 -11.47 5.36
C GLY A 47 19.84 -12.38 4.57
N GLU A 48 19.07 -13.29 5.19
CA GLU A 48 18.39 -14.33 4.38
C GLU A 48 16.98 -14.02 3.91
N GLN A 49 16.18 -13.15 4.56
CA GLN A 49 14.77 -13.00 4.15
C GLN A 49 14.29 -11.55 4.04
N LEU A 50 14.14 -10.84 5.16
CA LEU A 50 13.65 -9.46 5.21
C LEU A 50 14.64 -8.56 5.93
N SER A 51 14.58 -7.25 5.68
CA SER A 51 15.36 -6.25 6.43
C SER A 51 14.66 -5.79 7.71
N HIS A 52 13.34 -5.95 7.80
CA HIS A 52 12.51 -5.59 8.95
C HIS A 52 11.20 -6.37 8.96
N ASN A 53 10.59 -6.55 10.15
CA ASN A 53 9.29 -7.21 10.29
C ASN A 53 8.10 -6.27 10.08
N ASP A 54 8.32 -4.96 10.04
CA ASP A 54 7.32 -4.00 9.59
C ASP A 54 7.43 -3.86 8.07
N VAL A 55 6.58 -4.60 7.36
CA VAL A 55 6.47 -4.54 5.91
C VAL A 55 5.17 -3.83 5.55
N PHE A 56 5.30 -2.64 4.99
CA PHE A 56 4.13 -1.80 4.66
C PHE A 56 3.53 -2.12 3.31
N ARG A 57 4.38 -2.46 2.34
CA ARG A 57 3.93 -2.76 0.98
C ARG A 57 4.85 -3.73 0.27
N LEU A 58 4.27 -4.52 -0.62
CA LEU A 58 4.99 -5.36 -1.57
C LEU A 58 4.64 -4.89 -2.98
N LEU A 59 5.65 -4.54 -3.78
CA LEU A 59 5.49 -4.04 -5.15
C LEU A 59 6.09 -5.06 -6.12
N PRO A 60 5.33 -5.61 -7.07
CA PRO A 60 5.89 -6.50 -8.10
C PRO A 60 6.70 -5.69 -9.10
N ILE A 61 7.91 -6.16 -9.43
CA ILE A 61 8.79 -5.55 -10.43
C ILE A 61 9.16 -6.51 -11.58
N GLY A 62 8.39 -7.58 -11.71
CA GLY A 62 8.56 -8.61 -12.73
C GLY A 62 9.55 -9.70 -12.37
N ASN A 63 9.51 -10.83 -13.11
CA ASN A 63 10.40 -11.98 -12.96
C ASN A 63 10.48 -12.54 -11.52
N SER A 64 9.35 -12.69 -10.84
CA SER A 64 9.26 -13.12 -9.44
C SER A 64 10.10 -12.26 -8.49
N ARG A 65 10.31 -11.00 -8.83
CA ARG A 65 11.00 -10.01 -8.01
C ARG A 65 10.01 -9.00 -7.46
N TYR A 66 10.25 -8.60 -6.22
CA TYR A 66 9.39 -7.69 -5.48
C TYR A 66 10.22 -6.69 -4.68
N LEU A 67 9.70 -5.49 -4.52
CA LEU A 67 10.22 -4.51 -3.57
C LEU A 67 9.34 -4.51 -2.33
N ALA A 68 9.89 -4.93 -1.21
CA ALA A 68 9.24 -4.80 0.09
C ALA A 68 9.59 -3.44 0.71
N VAL A 69 8.59 -2.58 0.87
CA VAL A 69 8.70 -1.29 1.56
C VAL A 69 8.60 -1.56 3.05
N THR A 70 9.66 -1.23 3.81
CA THR A 70 9.76 -1.56 5.23
C THR A 70 10.06 -0.33 6.08
N TRP A 71 9.91 -0.46 7.40
CA TRP A 71 10.31 0.58 8.34
C TRP A 71 11.81 0.94 8.27
N ASN A 72 12.63 0.08 7.70
CA ASN A 72 14.07 0.28 7.56
C ASN A 72 14.50 0.36 6.08
N GLY A 73 13.79 1.17 5.29
CA GLY A 73 14.04 1.32 3.86
C GLY A 73 13.22 0.36 3.02
N TYR A 74 13.72 -0.05 1.86
CA TYR A 74 13.09 -1.07 1.06
C TYR A 74 14.08 -2.18 0.70
N THR A 75 13.53 -3.36 0.49
CA THR A 75 14.30 -4.57 0.21
C THR A 75 13.87 -5.17 -1.12
N LEU A 76 14.82 -5.42 -2.00
CA LEU A 76 14.60 -6.20 -3.20
C LEU A 76 14.61 -7.68 -2.83
N LEU A 77 13.51 -8.36 -3.13
CA LEU A 77 13.28 -9.78 -2.87
C LEU A 77 13.08 -10.55 -4.18
N SER A 78 13.52 -11.80 -4.19
CA SER A 78 12.99 -12.84 -5.08
C SER A 78 12.12 -13.76 -4.25
N LEU A 79 10.83 -13.87 -4.60
CA LEU A 79 9.86 -14.70 -3.89
C LEU A 79 9.44 -15.88 -4.77
N THR A 80 9.51 -17.06 -4.18
CA THR A 80 8.94 -18.30 -4.73
C THR A 80 8.11 -18.98 -3.65
N PRO A 81 7.27 -19.99 -3.99
CA PRO A 81 6.47 -20.71 -2.99
C PRO A 81 7.29 -21.25 -1.82
N GLU A 82 8.51 -21.67 -2.09
CA GLU A 82 9.35 -22.34 -1.09
C GLU A 82 10.33 -21.39 -0.40
N ARG A 83 10.60 -20.21 -1.01
CA ARG A 83 11.72 -19.40 -0.55
C ARG A 83 11.54 -17.91 -0.82
N ALA A 84 11.88 -17.08 0.18
CA ALA A 84 12.14 -15.66 0.02
C ALA A 84 13.65 -15.42 0.08
N ILE A 85 14.21 -14.81 -0.95
CA ILE A 85 15.64 -14.48 -1.03
C ILE A 85 15.78 -12.97 -1.07
N LYS A 86 16.46 -12.41 -0.09
CA LYS A 86 16.86 -11.01 -0.11
C LYS A 86 17.98 -10.82 -1.12
N LEU A 87 17.75 -9.95 -2.11
CA LEU A 87 18.74 -9.62 -3.13
C LEU A 87 19.54 -8.37 -2.75
N ARG A 88 18.86 -7.34 -2.24
CA ARG A 88 19.48 -6.07 -1.85
C ARG A 88 18.60 -5.25 -0.93
N ASP A 89 19.23 -4.51 -0.01
CA ASP A 89 18.60 -3.49 0.84
C ASP A 89 18.98 -2.08 0.40
N PHE A 90 18.07 -1.14 0.54
CA PHE A 90 18.25 0.26 0.23
C PHE A 90 17.73 1.11 1.40
N GLN A 91 18.64 1.84 2.05
CA GLN A 91 18.36 2.62 3.26
C GLN A 91 18.70 4.10 3.11
N SER A 92 19.14 4.53 1.93
CA SER A 92 19.52 5.92 1.68
C SER A 92 19.21 6.34 0.26
N PHE A 93 19.10 7.64 0.06
CA PHE A 93 18.96 8.27 -1.25
C PHE A 93 19.92 9.45 -1.40
N ILE A 94 20.19 9.87 -2.64
CA ILE A 94 21.04 11.01 -2.95
C ILE A 94 20.15 12.14 -3.51
N HIS A 95 20.27 13.31 -2.93
CA HIS A 95 19.63 14.53 -3.42
C HIS A 95 20.65 15.68 -3.48
N ASN A 96 20.79 16.32 -4.64
CA ASN A 96 21.78 17.39 -4.88
C ASN A 96 23.21 16.98 -4.47
N GLY A 97 23.62 15.75 -4.74
CA GLY A 97 24.94 15.22 -4.41
C GLY A 97 25.17 14.88 -2.92
N LYS A 98 24.17 15.10 -2.06
CA LYS A 98 24.23 14.77 -0.64
C LYS A 98 23.43 13.50 -0.36
N GLN A 99 24.01 12.59 0.41
CA GLN A 99 23.35 11.36 0.84
C GLN A 99 22.47 11.64 2.07
N TYR A 100 21.23 11.16 2.00
CA TYR A 100 20.25 11.21 3.07
C TYR A 100 19.88 9.78 3.47
N PHE A 101 19.73 9.55 4.76
CA PHE A 101 19.26 8.29 5.33
C PHE A 101 17.81 8.49 5.79
N GLU A 102 16.87 8.17 4.94
CA GLU A 102 15.47 8.09 5.28
C GLU A 102 15.07 6.62 5.24
N THR A 103 14.87 6.04 6.41
CA THR A 103 14.60 4.61 6.54
C THR A 103 13.13 4.29 6.70
N ARG A 104 12.32 5.25 7.20
CA ARG A 104 10.89 5.06 7.47
C ARG A 104 10.06 5.25 6.21
N MET A 105 10.05 4.21 5.39
CA MET A 105 9.30 4.16 4.14
C MET A 105 8.00 3.40 4.37
N ILE A 106 6.86 4.04 4.09
CA ILE A 106 5.54 3.53 4.47
C ILE A 106 4.59 3.24 3.31
N SER A 107 4.92 3.73 2.12
CA SER A 107 4.15 3.43 0.91
C SER A 107 5.02 3.43 -0.33
N GLY A 108 4.53 2.83 -1.42
CA GLY A 108 5.25 2.83 -2.68
C GLY A 108 4.34 2.53 -3.86
N TYR A 109 4.79 2.96 -5.03
CA TYR A 109 4.20 2.68 -6.32
C TYR A 109 5.31 2.45 -7.34
N TYR A 110 5.18 1.41 -8.14
CA TYR A 110 6.11 1.07 -9.22
C TYR A 110 5.31 1.00 -10.52
N ASP A 111 5.70 1.81 -11.50
CA ASP A 111 5.00 1.87 -12.77
C ASP A 111 5.62 0.96 -13.84
N GLU A 112 4.93 0.82 -14.98
CA GLU A 112 5.36 0.00 -16.11
C GLU A 112 6.62 0.55 -16.79
N GLU A 113 6.93 1.82 -16.61
CA GLU A 113 8.14 2.46 -17.16
C GLU A 113 9.38 2.21 -16.30
N GLY A 114 9.24 1.57 -15.15
CA GLY A 114 10.34 1.26 -14.23
C GLY A 114 10.64 2.38 -13.22
N LEU A 115 9.70 3.28 -13.01
CA LEU A 115 9.80 4.36 -12.04
C LEU A 115 9.22 3.91 -10.70
N LEU A 116 9.99 4.09 -9.64
CA LEU A 116 9.61 3.79 -8.27
C LEU A 116 9.35 5.07 -7.49
N TRP A 117 8.18 5.16 -6.89
CA TRP A 117 7.77 6.20 -5.98
C TRP A 117 7.67 5.65 -4.57
N ILE A 118 8.24 6.35 -3.59
CA ILE A 118 8.23 5.95 -2.18
C ILE A 118 7.68 7.09 -1.34
N GLY A 119 6.63 6.83 -0.58
CA GLY A 119 6.14 7.72 0.48
C GLY A 119 6.85 7.40 1.79
N THR A 120 7.30 8.46 2.47
CA THR A 120 8.07 8.36 3.72
C THR A 120 7.32 8.96 4.89
N GLU A 121 7.72 8.60 6.12
CA GLU A 121 7.26 9.24 7.34
C GLU A 121 8.06 10.53 7.57
N GLY A 122 7.56 11.65 7.06
CA GLY A 122 8.17 12.99 7.29
C GLY A 122 9.16 13.48 6.23
N GLY A 123 9.69 12.62 5.37
CA GLY A 123 10.62 13.00 4.29
C GLY A 123 9.93 13.37 2.96
N GLY A 124 8.60 13.21 2.89
CA GLY A 124 7.84 13.45 1.67
C GLY A 124 7.85 12.27 0.71
N VAL A 125 7.93 12.55 -0.59
CA VAL A 125 7.94 11.53 -1.65
C VAL A 125 9.34 11.43 -2.25
N LEU A 126 9.86 10.22 -2.33
CA LEU A 126 11.08 9.88 -3.06
C LEU A 126 10.70 9.29 -4.41
N PHE A 127 11.52 9.57 -5.41
CA PHE A 127 11.37 9.05 -6.75
C PHE A 127 12.68 8.40 -7.20
N SER A 128 12.60 7.25 -7.85
CA SER A 128 13.76 6.57 -8.42
C SER A 128 13.43 5.94 -9.76
N ASP A 129 14.30 6.17 -10.73
CA ASP A 129 14.36 5.32 -11.91
C ASP A 129 15.24 4.10 -11.58
N LEU A 130 14.61 2.93 -11.40
CA LEU A 130 15.35 1.70 -11.07
C LEU A 130 16.32 1.27 -12.16
N ARG A 131 16.17 1.75 -13.38
CA ARG A 131 17.12 1.52 -14.48
C ARG A 131 18.43 2.26 -14.24
N GLN A 132 18.38 3.40 -13.50
CA GLN A 132 19.55 4.23 -13.20
C GLN A 132 20.09 4.05 -11.78
N LEU A 133 19.38 3.33 -10.92
CA LEU A 133 19.73 3.08 -9.50
C LEU A 133 19.91 4.33 -8.63
N PHE A 134 19.30 5.46 -8.99
CA PHE A 134 19.36 6.72 -8.22
C PHE A 134 17.98 7.18 -7.76
N TYR A 135 17.91 7.70 -6.53
CA TYR A 135 16.71 8.34 -5.99
C TYR A 135 16.78 9.85 -6.14
N HIS A 136 15.67 10.44 -6.54
CA HIS A 136 15.47 11.88 -6.53
C HIS A 136 14.31 12.22 -5.61
N GLN A 137 14.52 13.17 -4.69
CA GLN A 137 13.41 13.75 -3.94
C GLN A 137 12.67 14.70 -4.88
N TYR A 138 11.46 14.31 -5.27
CA TYR A 138 10.70 15.01 -6.29
C TYR A 138 9.78 16.09 -5.72
N ALA A 139 9.21 15.88 -4.53
CA ALA A 139 8.36 16.85 -3.84
C ALA A 139 8.64 16.85 -2.35
N GLN A 140 8.74 18.03 -1.76
CA GLN A 140 8.72 18.20 -0.31
C GLN A 140 7.30 18.51 0.14
N THR A 141 6.62 17.53 0.66
CA THR A 141 5.38 17.71 1.40
C THR A 141 5.73 17.85 2.88
N ARG A 142 6.18 19.04 3.30
CA ARG A 142 6.56 19.32 4.68
C ARG A 142 5.46 18.87 5.63
N SER A 143 5.79 17.98 6.54
CA SER A 143 4.93 17.44 7.62
C SER A 143 3.80 16.49 7.22
N ASN A 144 3.82 15.84 6.06
CA ASN A 144 2.82 14.86 5.66
C ASN A 144 3.44 13.47 5.55
N GLU A 145 2.92 12.56 6.33
CA GLU A 145 3.16 11.14 6.14
C GLU A 145 2.35 10.68 4.92
N ILE A 146 3.04 10.15 3.91
CA ILE A 146 2.44 9.67 2.67
C ILE A 146 2.17 8.17 2.82
N CYS A 147 0.91 7.82 2.92
CA CYS A 147 0.44 6.45 3.15
C CYS A 147 0.05 5.72 1.86
N GLY A 148 -0.23 6.45 0.80
CA GLY A 148 -0.58 5.87 -0.50
C GLY A 148 -0.28 6.84 -1.63
N ILE A 149 0.08 6.30 -2.80
CA ILE A 149 0.40 7.05 -4.01
C ILE A 149 -0.31 6.38 -5.19
N GLN A 150 -0.97 7.18 -6.02
CA GLN A 150 -1.60 6.75 -7.27
C GLN A 150 -1.34 7.80 -8.35
N MET A 151 -1.45 7.39 -9.62
CA MET A 151 -1.43 8.31 -10.75
C MET A 151 -2.65 8.04 -11.63
N ASP A 152 -3.37 9.11 -12.02
CA ASP A 152 -4.50 8.97 -12.92
C ASP A 152 -4.07 8.92 -14.40
N GLU A 153 -5.03 8.62 -15.28
CA GLU A 153 -4.81 8.53 -16.73
C GLU A 153 -4.33 9.86 -17.35
N ASP A 154 -4.63 10.99 -16.70
CA ASP A 154 -4.19 12.32 -17.11
C ASP A 154 -2.78 12.67 -16.56
N GLY A 155 -2.14 11.75 -15.83
CA GLY A 155 -0.80 11.90 -15.26
C GLY A 155 -0.74 12.69 -13.96
N TYR A 156 -1.88 13.00 -13.31
CA TYR A 156 -1.86 13.64 -11.99
C TYR A 156 -1.56 12.63 -10.89
N VAL A 157 -0.73 13.03 -9.94
CA VAL A 157 -0.33 12.22 -8.78
C VAL A 157 -1.27 12.50 -7.61
N TRP A 158 -1.80 11.42 -7.02
CA TRP A 158 -2.70 11.44 -5.89
C TRP A 158 -2.01 10.84 -4.67
N LEU A 159 -2.15 11.48 -3.52
CA LEU A 159 -1.52 11.07 -2.27
C LEU A 159 -2.58 10.85 -1.19
N ALA A 160 -2.55 9.69 -0.57
CA ALA A 160 -3.21 9.44 0.72
C ALA A 160 -2.29 9.88 1.84
N THR A 161 -2.77 10.72 2.78
CA THR A 161 -1.93 11.30 3.82
C THR A 161 -2.48 11.10 5.22
N PHE A 162 -1.59 11.08 6.22
CA PHE A 162 -1.99 10.88 7.61
C PHE A 162 -2.71 12.10 8.23
N HIS A 163 -2.44 13.32 7.75
CA HIS A 163 -3.00 14.53 8.40
C HIS A 163 -3.79 15.47 7.48
N LYS A 164 -3.66 15.33 6.16
CA LYS A 164 -4.27 16.24 5.18
C LYS A 164 -5.27 15.59 4.23
N GLY A 165 -5.73 14.38 4.56
CA GLY A 165 -6.67 13.66 3.71
C GLY A 165 -6.05 13.24 2.39
N VAL A 166 -6.74 13.52 1.28
CA VAL A 166 -6.28 13.24 -0.08
C VAL A 166 -5.69 14.52 -0.67
N LEU A 167 -4.47 14.42 -1.20
CA LEU A 167 -3.85 15.49 -1.97
C LEU A 167 -3.78 15.07 -3.45
N ARG A 168 -3.82 16.06 -4.34
CA ARG A 168 -3.60 15.87 -5.77
C ARG A 168 -2.54 16.85 -6.27
N SER A 169 -1.70 16.42 -7.19
CA SER A 169 -0.74 17.34 -7.82
C SER A 169 -1.49 18.44 -8.61
N THR A 170 -0.92 19.66 -8.63
CA THR A 170 -1.52 20.80 -9.34
C THR A 170 -1.35 20.72 -10.86
N GLN A 171 -0.46 19.84 -11.31
CA GLN A 171 -0.18 19.58 -12.72
C GLN A 171 0.16 18.10 -12.93
N PRO A 172 0.04 17.57 -14.15
CA PRO A 172 0.49 16.23 -14.49
C PRO A 172 1.97 16.05 -14.16
N PHE A 173 2.36 14.82 -13.88
CA PHE A 173 3.74 14.45 -13.62
C PHE A 173 4.63 14.69 -14.85
N ASP A 174 5.74 15.38 -14.61
CA ASP A 174 6.84 15.54 -15.56
C ASP A 174 8.16 15.45 -14.78
N VAL A 175 9.06 14.58 -15.21
CA VAL A 175 10.36 14.36 -14.55
C VAL A 175 11.24 15.60 -14.49
N SER A 176 11.01 16.59 -15.35
CA SER A 176 11.79 17.83 -15.41
C SER A 176 11.36 18.89 -14.42
N HIS A 177 10.19 18.75 -13.79
CA HIS A 177 9.60 19.76 -12.91
C HIS A 177 9.22 19.21 -11.53
N SER A 178 9.42 20.01 -10.48
CA SER A 178 8.93 19.69 -9.14
C SER A 178 7.41 19.72 -9.09
N LEU A 179 6.79 18.75 -8.40
CA LEU A 179 5.36 18.72 -8.17
C LEU A 179 4.98 19.56 -6.93
N SER A 180 3.88 20.31 -7.07
CA SER A 180 3.16 20.89 -5.95
C SER A 180 1.85 20.14 -5.75
N PHE A 181 1.37 20.07 -4.51
CA PHE A 181 0.16 19.36 -4.14
C PHE A 181 -0.81 20.27 -3.42
N GLU A 182 -2.09 20.09 -3.69
CA GLU A 182 -3.19 20.76 -3.00
C GLU A 182 -4.16 19.73 -2.39
N SER A 183 -4.89 20.16 -1.34
CA SER A 183 -5.92 19.30 -0.74
C SER A 183 -7.06 19.12 -1.72
N PHE A 184 -7.44 17.87 -1.94
CA PHE A 184 -8.57 17.52 -2.79
C PHE A 184 -9.84 17.41 -1.92
N ASP A 185 -10.87 18.15 -2.29
CA ASP A 185 -12.16 18.11 -1.58
C ASP A 185 -12.88 16.80 -1.90
N THR A 186 -13.01 15.96 -0.90
CA THR A 186 -13.74 14.69 -0.99
C THR A 186 -15.22 14.83 -0.65
N GLY A 187 -15.66 16.02 -0.24
CA GLY A 187 -17.03 16.23 0.27
C GLY A 187 -17.30 15.57 1.63
N ILE A 188 -16.29 14.92 2.24
CA ILE A 188 -16.44 14.21 3.51
C ILE A 188 -15.93 15.09 4.66
N PRO A 189 -16.83 15.61 5.52
CA PRO A 189 -16.43 16.52 6.58
C PRO A 189 -15.44 15.87 7.56
N GLY A 190 -14.35 16.57 7.86
CA GLY A 190 -13.38 16.15 8.86
C GLY A 190 -12.45 15.02 8.44
N LEU A 191 -12.44 14.60 7.18
CA LEU A 191 -11.50 13.61 6.67
C LEU A 191 -10.08 14.17 6.73
N LYS A 192 -9.25 13.60 7.62
CA LYS A 192 -7.84 14.01 7.79
C LYS A 192 -6.86 12.89 7.55
N THR A 193 -7.20 11.68 7.93
CA THR A 193 -6.28 10.55 7.93
C THR A 193 -6.73 9.49 6.95
N VAL A 194 -6.00 9.40 5.84
CA VAL A 194 -6.17 8.40 4.79
C VAL A 194 -4.90 7.55 4.74
N LEU A 195 -5.04 6.25 4.98
CA LEU A 195 -3.94 5.35 5.31
C LEU A 195 -3.50 4.46 4.15
N CYS A 196 -4.35 4.30 3.16
CA CYS A 196 -4.00 3.51 1.97
C CYS A 196 -4.77 4.00 0.75
N SER A 197 -4.27 3.63 -0.42
CA SER A 197 -4.93 3.81 -1.70
C SER A 197 -4.75 2.60 -2.59
N SER A 198 -5.72 2.33 -3.46
CA SER A 198 -5.67 1.29 -4.47
C SER A 198 -6.28 1.80 -5.78
N PRO A 199 -5.74 1.45 -6.96
CA PRO A 199 -6.36 1.82 -8.22
C PRO A 199 -7.66 1.05 -8.40
N ASP A 200 -8.62 1.66 -9.06
CA ASP A 200 -9.81 1.02 -9.63
C ASP A 200 -9.46 0.48 -11.02
N LYS A 201 -10.07 -0.63 -11.43
CA LYS A 201 -9.89 -1.19 -12.79
C LYS A 201 -10.37 -0.26 -13.90
N ASN A 202 -11.25 0.68 -13.58
CA ASN A 202 -11.85 1.64 -14.51
C ASN A 202 -11.28 3.06 -14.45
N GLY A 203 -10.08 3.24 -13.87
CA GLY A 203 -9.36 4.52 -13.83
C GLY A 203 -9.78 5.46 -12.69
N GLY A 204 -10.43 4.93 -11.66
CA GLY A 204 -10.68 5.62 -10.38
C GLY A 204 -9.73 5.16 -9.29
N PHE A 205 -10.02 5.56 -8.04
CA PHE A 205 -9.21 5.20 -6.87
C PHE A 205 -10.08 4.85 -5.67
N TRP A 206 -9.53 3.96 -4.86
CA TRP A 206 -10.07 3.59 -3.57
C TRP A 206 -9.12 4.02 -2.47
N PHE A 207 -9.69 4.45 -1.33
CA PHE A 207 -8.92 4.91 -0.18
C PHE A 207 -9.47 4.31 1.11
N GLY A 208 -8.56 3.91 2.00
CA GLY A 208 -8.90 3.45 3.35
C GLY A 208 -8.51 4.50 4.38
N THR A 209 -9.31 4.64 5.44
CA THR A 209 -9.18 5.69 6.43
C THR A 209 -8.96 5.17 7.86
N GLN A 210 -8.45 6.04 8.72
CA GLN A 210 -8.28 5.73 10.13
C GLN A 210 -9.62 5.57 10.89
N ASP A 211 -10.68 6.25 10.45
CA ASP A 211 -12.00 6.19 11.07
C ASP A 211 -12.88 5.05 10.53
N GLY A 212 -12.28 4.10 9.80
CA GLY A 212 -12.93 2.90 9.31
C GLY A 212 -13.85 3.12 8.11
N ARG A 213 -13.50 4.04 7.23
CA ARG A 213 -14.18 4.23 5.95
C ARG A 213 -13.36 3.63 4.80
N VAL A 214 -14.07 3.11 3.83
CA VAL A 214 -13.58 2.87 2.48
C VAL A 214 -14.22 3.92 1.59
N LEU A 215 -13.40 4.69 0.88
CA LEU A 215 -13.81 5.74 -0.03
C LEU A 215 -13.51 5.29 -1.45
N ARG A 216 -14.38 5.64 -2.37
CA ARG A 216 -14.19 5.43 -3.81
C ARG A 216 -14.28 6.76 -4.54
N TYR A 217 -13.32 7.04 -5.40
CA TYR A 217 -13.38 8.10 -6.39
C TYR A 217 -13.53 7.47 -7.76
N GLY A 218 -14.74 7.57 -8.32
CA GLY A 218 -15.08 6.94 -9.59
C GLY A 218 -14.60 7.73 -10.81
N LYS A 219 -14.63 7.10 -11.99
CA LYS A 219 -14.35 7.73 -13.29
C LYS A 219 -15.28 8.91 -13.62
N ASP A 220 -16.48 8.91 -13.07
CA ASP A 220 -17.44 10.01 -13.13
C ASP A 220 -17.07 11.21 -12.23
N ARG A 221 -15.91 11.14 -11.56
CA ARG A 221 -15.37 12.13 -10.63
C ARG A 221 -16.23 12.36 -9.40
N LYS A 222 -17.00 11.36 -8.99
CA LYS A 222 -17.79 11.38 -7.77
C LYS A 222 -17.14 10.53 -6.68
N TRP A 223 -17.40 10.94 -5.43
CA TRP A 223 -17.03 10.21 -4.25
C TRP A 223 -18.21 9.40 -3.73
N ASP A 224 -17.92 8.14 -3.43
CA ASP A 224 -18.78 7.28 -2.62
C ASP A 224 -18.01 6.92 -1.35
N ASP A 225 -18.69 6.75 -0.22
CA ASP A 225 -18.07 6.27 1.00
C ASP A 225 -18.91 5.22 1.72
N MET A 226 -18.24 4.30 2.38
CA MET A 226 -18.89 3.31 3.23
C MET A 226 -18.05 3.09 4.50
N ARG A 227 -18.71 3.11 5.66
CA ARG A 227 -18.12 2.69 6.92
C ARG A 227 -18.15 1.18 7.04
N ILE A 228 -17.00 0.60 7.39
CA ILE A 228 -16.89 -0.84 7.64
C ILE A 228 -16.93 -1.14 9.14
N GLY A 229 -17.31 -2.36 9.48
CA GLY A 229 -17.39 -2.84 10.86
C GLY A 229 -18.79 -3.29 11.25
N THR A 230 -18.91 -3.69 12.51
CA THR A 230 -20.17 -4.17 13.09
C THR A 230 -20.91 -3.02 13.77
N LEU A 231 -22.22 -2.95 13.56
CA LEU A 231 -23.07 -1.94 14.16
C LEU A 231 -22.94 -1.96 15.70
N GLY A 232 -22.68 -0.78 16.29
CA GLY A 232 -22.49 -0.64 17.75
C GLY A 232 -21.07 -0.90 18.25
N GLN A 233 -20.14 -1.26 17.35
CA GLN A 233 -18.71 -1.37 17.65
C GLN A 233 -17.94 -0.20 17.03
N PRO A 234 -16.76 0.19 17.58
CA PRO A 234 -15.87 1.12 16.89
C PRO A 234 -15.47 0.58 15.52
N SER A 235 -15.50 1.42 14.49
CA SER A 235 -15.04 1.01 13.16
C SER A 235 -13.54 0.72 13.17
N PRO A 236 -13.08 -0.39 12.57
CA PRO A 236 -11.67 -0.73 12.52
C PRO A 236 -10.91 0.20 11.57
N VAL A 237 -9.66 0.48 11.88
CA VAL A 237 -8.75 1.24 11.00
C VAL A 237 -8.50 0.46 9.71
N VAL A 238 -8.64 1.09 8.55
CA VAL A 238 -8.39 0.47 7.25
C VAL A 238 -6.96 0.74 6.81
N TRP A 239 -6.14 -0.29 6.79
CA TRP A 239 -4.71 -0.21 6.44
C TRP A 239 -4.42 -0.54 4.98
N SER A 240 -5.25 -1.35 4.36
CA SER A 240 -5.03 -1.81 2.99
C SER A 240 -6.33 -2.17 2.29
N LEU A 241 -6.32 -2.06 0.96
CA LEU A 241 -7.42 -2.42 0.08
C LEU A 241 -6.89 -3.26 -1.08
N LEU A 242 -7.62 -4.32 -1.42
CA LEU A 242 -7.40 -5.13 -2.61
C LEU A 242 -8.71 -5.18 -3.40
N MET A 243 -8.69 -4.59 -4.59
CA MET A 243 -9.86 -4.53 -5.44
C MET A 243 -10.10 -5.86 -6.16
N VAL A 244 -11.32 -6.37 -6.07
CA VAL A 244 -11.78 -7.56 -6.78
C VAL A 244 -12.60 -7.18 -8.00
N SER A 245 -13.48 -6.20 -7.84
CA SER A 245 -14.29 -5.60 -8.90
C SER A 245 -14.49 -4.11 -8.64
N ASP A 246 -15.25 -3.42 -9.51
CA ASP A 246 -15.54 -2.00 -9.37
C ASP A 246 -16.38 -1.67 -8.11
N GLU A 247 -17.05 -2.65 -7.55
CA GLU A 247 -17.94 -2.49 -6.40
C GLU A 247 -17.51 -3.30 -5.18
N GLN A 248 -16.45 -4.13 -5.29
CA GLN A 248 -16.08 -5.07 -4.25
C GLN A 248 -14.58 -5.07 -3.99
N CYS A 249 -14.21 -5.13 -2.71
CA CYS A 249 -12.82 -5.21 -2.30
C CYS A 249 -12.63 -6.01 -1.00
N TRP A 250 -11.41 -6.45 -0.79
CA TRP A 250 -10.92 -6.85 0.52
C TRP A 250 -10.30 -5.65 1.23
N ALA A 251 -10.65 -5.46 2.49
CA ALA A 251 -10.06 -4.46 3.36
C ALA A 251 -9.29 -5.13 4.49
N GLY A 252 -7.98 -4.91 4.53
CA GLY A 252 -7.12 -5.27 5.65
C GLY A 252 -7.20 -4.19 6.73
N THR A 253 -7.54 -4.60 7.95
CA THR A 253 -7.87 -3.66 9.04
C THR A 253 -7.16 -3.97 10.34
N SER A 254 -7.30 -3.07 11.32
CA SER A 254 -6.83 -3.31 12.70
C SER A 254 -7.56 -4.47 13.42
N ASP A 255 -8.71 -4.90 12.89
CA ASP A 255 -9.54 -5.99 13.43
C ASP A 255 -9.60 -7.21 12.50
N GLY A 256 -8.67 -7.32 11.55
CA GLY A 256 -8.61 -8.43 10.61
C GLY A 256 -9.08 -8.06 9.20
N LEU A 257 -9.59 -9.05 8.48
CA LEU A 257 -9.96 -8.93 7.08
C LEU A 257 -11.47 -8.75 6.92
N TYR A 258 -11.88 -7.77 6.11
CA TYR A 258 -13.26 -7.52 5.75
C TYR A 258 -13.47 -7.67 4.25
N TRP A 259 -14.57 -8.35 3.87
CA TRP A 259 -15.13 -8.27 2.54
C TRP A 259 -16.08 -7.07 2.47
N VAL A 260 -15.86 -6.18 1.52
CA VAL A 260 -16.62 -4.94 1.33
C VAL A 260 -17.33 -4.99 0.00
N ASP A 261 -18.65 -4.77 0.01
CA ASP A 261 -19.50 -4.78 -1.18
C ASP A 261 -20.30 -3.47 -1.24
N PHE A 262 -19.89 -2.57 -2.10
CA PHE A 262 -20.55 -1.26 -2.30
C PHE A 262 -21.90 -1.39 -2.96
N GLN A 263 -22.09 -2.35 -3.87
CA GLN A 263 -23.36 -2.58 -4.53
C GLN A 263 -24.46 -2.96 -3.52
N ARG A 264 -24.10 -3.76 -2.52
CA ARG A 264 -25.01 -4.20 -1.45
C ARG A 264 -25.01 -3.28 -0.24
N GLY A 265 -24.04 -2.38 -0.14
CA GLY A 265 -23.86 -1.52 1.04
C GLY A 265 -23.48 -2.33 2.30
N THR A 266 -22.72 -3.42 2.15
CA THR A 266 -22.39 -4.34 3.24
C THR A 266 -20.91 -4.54 3.41
N SER A 267 -20.49 -4.74 4.68
CA SER A 267 -19.15 -5.23 5.01
C SER A 267 -19.25 -6.45 5.90
N THR A 268 -18.47 -7.49 5.61
CA THR A 268 -18.48 -8.76 6.35
C THR A 268 -17.08 -9.05 6.89
N HIS A 269 -16.97 -9.23 8.21
CA HIS A 269 -15.74 -9.66 8.85
C HIS A 269 -15.49 -11.14 8.55
N THR A 270 -14.33 -11.44 7.97
CA THR A 270 -13.88 -12.82 7.77
C THR A 270 -12.89 -13.16 8.88
N GLY A 271 -13.34 -13.95 9.85
CA GLY A 271 -12.45 -14.42 10.93
C GLY A 271 -11.25 -15.20 10.37
N TRP A 272 -10.10 -15.07 11.00
CA TRP A 272 -8.84 -15.73 10.60
C TRP A 272 -8.91 -17.27 10.62
N SER A 273 -9.95 -17.86 11.20
CA SER A 273 -10.07 -19.32 11.43
C SER A 273 -10.51 -20.12 10.21
N ASN A 274 -11.10 -19.51 9.20
CA ASN A 274 -11.39 -20.12 7.89
C ASN A 274 -12.02 -19.05 6.97
N PRO A 275 -11.27 -18.29 6.18
CA PRO A 275 -11.89 -17.45 5.17
C PRO A 275 -12.51 -18.40 4.14
N GLN A 276 -13.83 -18.58 4.18
CA GLN A 276 -14.55 -19.04 3.00
C GLN A 276 -14.38 -17.93 1.96
N ILE A 277 -13.34 -18.06 1.15
CA ILE A 277 -13.18 -17.23 -0.05
C ILE A 277 -14.45 -17.49 -0.87
N PRO A 278 -15.24 -16.49 -1.22
CA PRO A 278 -16.37 -16.69 -2.09
C PRO A 278 -15.92 -17.37 -3.37
N ASP A 279 -16.64 -18.40 -3.84
CA ASP A 279 -16.37 -19.24 -5.02
C ASP A 279 -16.30 -18.44 -6.36
N HIS A 280 -16.08 -17.15 -6.34
CA HIS A 280 -16.14 -16.25 -7.51
C HIS A 280 -14.83 -15.53 -7.81
N ILE A 281 -13.69 -16.02 -7.31
CA ILE A 281 -12.37 -15.56 -7.77
C ILE A 281 -11.87 -16.56 -8.82
N HIS A 282 -12.36 -16.40 -10.04
CA HIS A 282 -11.79 -17.02 -11.25
C HIS A 282 -11.21 -15.94 -12.16
#